data_ae0ae45f220a768e7dcabbe3c0ce0a4a
#
_entry.id   ae0ae45f220a768e7dcabbe3c0ce0a4a
#
_cell.length_a   1.000
_cell.length_b   1.000
_cell.length_c   1.000
_cell.angle_alpha   90.00
_cell.angle_beta   90.00
_cell.angle_gamma   90.00
#
_symmetry.space_group_name_H-M   'P 1'
#
loop_
_entity.id
_entity.type
_entity.pdbx_description
1 polymer ?
#
loop_
_entity_poly.entity_id
_entity_poly.type
_entity_poly.pdbx_seq_one_letter_code
_entity_poly.pdbx_strand_id
1 'polypeptide(L)'
;SLEDLEKMRTWFQWAPRGAFLIFDETQLLFPKSWREKDLERFDYPGGPEAAHAADRPMGWLDAWTRHRHFNWDIVLTTPNISYIRDDIRMTCEMAYKHSNLAVIGIPGRYKEAQHDAQLNRPPADGT
;
A
#
# COMPACT_ATOMS: atom_id res chain seq x y z
N SER A 1 -16.22 1.56 -12.21
CA SER A 1 -16.33 2.79 -13.01
C SER A 1 -15.03 3.58 -12.93
N LEU A 2 -14.91 4.56 -13.81
CA LEU A 2 -13.71 5.41 -13.80
C LEU A 2 -13.59 6.18 -12.49
N GLU A 3 -14.71 6.58 -11.97
CA GLU A 3 -14.74 7.33 -10.72
C GLU A 3 -14.25 6.47 -9.57
N ASP A 4 -14.68 5.21 -9.53
CA ASP A 4 -14.24 4.30 -8.49
C ASP A 4 -12.75 4.01 -8.61
N LEU A 5 -12.27 3.88 -9.83
CA LEU A 5 -10.87 3.62 -10.10
C LEU A 5 -9.99 4.76 -9.61
N GLU A 6 -10.41 6.00 -9.91
CA GLU A 6 -9.66 7.16 -9.47
C GLU A 6 -9.65 7.27 -7.94
N LYS A 7 -10.76 6.91 -7.33
CA LYS A 7 -10.85 6.95 -5.88
C LYS A 7 -9.88 5.97 -5.24
N MET A 8 -9.75 4.77 -5.82
CA MET A 8 -8.81 3.79 -5.32
C MET A 8 -7.36 4.27 -5.50
N ARG A 9 -7.09 4.95 -6.60
CA ARG A 9 -5.75 5.44 -6.89
C ARG A 9 -5.31 6.53 -5.93
N THR A 10 -6.26 7.24 -5.33
CA THR A 10 -5.96 8.31 -4.38
C THR A 10 -6.42 7.95 -2.97
N TRP A 11 -6.41 6.67 -2.64
CA TRP A 11 -6.86 6.21 -1.32
C TRP A 11 -6.22 6.99 -0.18
N PHE A 12 -4.97 7.39 -0.37
CA PHE A 12 -4.21 8.05 0.69
C PHE A 12 -4.75 9.43 1.04
N GLN A 13 -5.62 9.97 0.19
CA GLN A 13 -6.22 11.27 0.46
C GLN A 13 -7.45 11.16 1.36
N TRP A 14 -8.05 9.97 1.44
CA TRP A 14 -9.30 9.84 2.18
C TRP A 14 -9.37 8.64 3.13
N ALA A 15 -8.54 7.62 2.93
CA ALA A 15 -8.65 6.42 3.75
C ALA A 15 -8.31 6.72 5.20
N PRO A 16 -9.10 6.22 6.15
CA PRO A 16 -8.80 6.49 7.55
C PRO A 16 -7.52 5.80 7.99
N ARG A 17 -6.87 6.38 8.99
CA ARG A 17 -5.71 5.76 9.60
C ARG A 17 -6.10 4.38 10.11
N GLY A 18 -5.26 3.40 9.85
CA GLY A 18 -5.53 2.04 10.29
C GLY A 18 -6.39 1.23 9.35
N ALA A 19 -6.72 1.77 8.18
CA ALA A 19 -7.57 1.07 7.23
C ALA A 19 -6.92 -0.19 6.70
N PHE A 20 -7.74 -1.18 6.37
CA PHE A 20 -7.31 -2.37 5.67
C PHE A 20 -7.76 -2.22 4.22
N LEU A 21 -6.81 -2.27 3.30
CA LEU A 21 -7.07 -1.97 1.90
C LEU A 21 -6.76 -3.18 1.04
N ILE A 22 -7.63 -3.44 0.08
CA ILE A 22 -7.42 -4.52 -0.88
C ILE A 22 -7.43 -3.91 -2.28
N PHE A 23 -6.33 -4.07 -3.00
CA PHE A 23 -6.22 -3.62 -4.37
C PHE A 23 -6.18 -4.85 -5.28
N ASP A 24 -7.30 -5.11 -5.93
CA ASP A 24 -7.40 -6.23 -6.86
C ASP A 24 -6.91 -5.79 -8.24
N GLU A 25 -6.24 -6.70 -8.95
CA GLU A 25 -5.70 -6.40 -10.27
C GLU A 25 -4.83 -5.14 -10.24
N THR A 26 -3.89 -5.14 -9.33
CA THR A 26 -3.09 -3.96 -9.03
C THR A 26 -2.33 -3.44 -10.25
N GLN A 27 -1.93 -4.32 -11.16
CA GLN A 27 -1.21 -3.93 -12.37
C GLN A 27 -2.05 -3.03 -13.28
N LEU A 28 -3.38 -3.11 -13.16
CA LEU A 28 -4.26 -2.24 -13.93
C LEU A 28 -4.50 -0.94 -13.19
N LEU A 29 -4.52 -1.01 -11.88
CA LEU A 29 -4.75 0.17 -11.04
C LEU A 29 -3.55 1.10 -11.07
N PHE A 30 -2.34 0.52 -10.97
CA PHE A 30 -1.09 1.28 -10.96
C PHE A 30 -0.13 0.70 -11.97
N PRO A 31 -0.33 1.01 -13.26
CA PRO A 31 0.49 0.42 -14.33
C PRO A 31 1.98 0.71 -14.16
N LYS A 32 2.77 -0.29 -14.46
CA LYS A 32 4.22 -0.19 -14.37
C LYS A 32 4.77 0.84 -15.36
N SER A 33 4.02 1.08 -16.43
CA SER A 33 4.45 2.01 -17.47
C SER A 33 4.38 3.47 -17.06
N TRP A 34 3.63 3.77 -16.01
CA TRP A 34 3.54 5.16 -15.54
C TRP A 34 4.89 5.60 -14.99
N ARG A 35 5.26 6.82 -15.32
CA ARG A 35 6.48 7.43 -14.82
C ARG A 35 6.13 8.33 -13.66
N GLU A 36 7.19 8.82 -13.00
CA GLU A 36 7.01 9.70 -11.85
C GLU A 36 6.12 10.88 -12.18
N LYS A 37 6.32 11.43 -13.38
CA LYS A 37 5.50 12.57 -13.80
C LYS A 37 4.02 12.22 -13.88
N ASP A 38 3.72 11.01 -14.34
CA ASP A 38 2.33 10.57 -14.43
C ASP A 38 1.70 10.46 -13.05
N LEU A 39 2.49 10.14 -12.04
CA LEU A 39 1.99 9.97 -10.69
C LEU A 39 1.70 11.30 -10.01
N GLU A 40 2.26 12.40 -10.53
CA GLU A 40 2.06 13.71 -9.93
C GLU A 40 0.60 14.16 -9.94
N ARG A 41 -0.19 13.61 -10.85
CA ARG A 41 -1.61 13.96 -10.90
C ARG A 41 -2.36 13.49 -9.65
N PHE A 42 -1.75 12.62 -8.87
CA PHE A 42 -2.34 12.14 -7.63
C PHE A 42 -1.87 12.92 -6.42
N ASP A 43 -1.06 13.95 -6.62
CA ASP A 43 -0.56 14.75 -5.51
C ASP A 43 -1.73 15.31 -4.71
N TYR A 44 -1.48 15.47 -3.43
CA TYR A 44 -2.51 15.96 -2.53
C TYR A 44 -2.98 17.34 -2.97
N PRO A 45 -4.30 17.57 -3.05
CA PRO A 45 -4.82 18.87 -3.48
C PRO A 45 -4.35 19.97 -2.54
N GLY A 46 -3.81 21.03 -3.10
CA GLY A 46 -3.28 22.12 -2.32
C GLY A 46 -1.80 22.01 -2.01
N GLY A 47 -1.17 20.90 -2.42
CA GLY A 47 0.26 20.75 -2.31
C GLY A 47 0.75 20.23 -0.97
N PRO A 48 2.06 20.20 -0.77
CA PRO A 48 2.65 19.60 0.44
C PRO A 48 2.20 20.25 1.73
N GLU A 49 1.96 21.55 1.72
CA GLU A 49 1.53 22.24 2.93
C GLU A 49 0.14 21.82 3.35
N ALA A 50 -0.75 21.66 2.36
CA ALA A 50 -2.11 21.22 2.65
C ALA A 50 -2.10 19.77 3.15
N ALA A 51 -1.26 18.94 2.55
CA ALA A 51 -1.13 17.55 2.97
C ALA A 51 -0.64 17.47 4.41
N HIS A 52 0.37 18.27 4.72
CA HIS A 52 0.92 18.29 6.07
C HIS A 52 -0.14 18.74 7.08
N ALA A 53 -0.87 19.78 6.75
CA ALA A 53 -1.92 20.28 7.65
C ALA A 53 -3.02 19.25 7.86
N ALA A 54 -3.30 18.44 6.85
CA ALA A 54 -4.32 17.39 6.95
C ALA A 54 -3.77 16.09 7.50
N ASP A 55 -2.47 16.02 7.76
CA ASP A 55 -1.77 14.80 8.16
C ASP A 55 -2.01 13.70 7.14
N ARG A 56 -1.69 14.01 5.89
CA ARG A 56 -1.84 13.09 4.77
C ARG A 56 -0.54 13.04 3.97
N PRO A 57 -0.32 11.93 3.23
CA PRO A 57 0.83 11.88 2.32
C PRO A 57 0.71 12.96 1.26
N MET A 58 1.86 13.45 0.81
CA MET A 58 1.90 14.50 -0.19
C MET A 58 1.49 14.01 -1.57
N GLY A 59 1.76 12.75 -1.84
CA GLY A 59 1.49 12.18 -3.14
C GLY A 59 1.54 10.67 -3.10
N TRP A 60 1.46 10.07 -4.28
CA TRP A 60 1.37 8.62 -4.41
C TRP A 60 2.60 7.90 -3.86
N LEU A 61 3.79 8.34 -4.23
CA LEU A 61 5.01 7.70 -3.75
C LEU A 61 5.18 7.84 -2.24
N ASP A 62 4.87 9.02 -1.74
CA ASP A 62 4.96 9.27 -0.30
C ASP A 62 3.99 8.37 0.46
N ALA A 63 2.84 8.09 -0.13
CA ALA A 63 1.85 7.23 0.51
C ALA A 63 2.38 5.82 0.72
N TRP A 64 3.09 5.26 -0.27
CA TRP A 64 3.65 3.93 -0.11
C TRP A 64 4.81 3.93 0.88
N THR A 65 5.65 4.93 0.80
CA THR A 65 6.80 5.04 1.69
C THR A 65 6.36 5.17 3.15
N ARG A 66 5.30 5.90 3.40
CA ARG A 66 4.84 6.19 4.75
C ARG A 66 3.61 5.40 5.17
N HIS A 67 3.30 4.31 4.50
CA HIS A 67 2.09 3.56 4.82
C HIS A 67 2.06 3.08 6.28
N ARG A 68 3.22 2.81 6.87
CA ARG A 68 3.27 2.38 8.27
C ARG A 68 2.92 3.50 9.23
N HIS A 69 3.28 4.71 8.86
CA HIS A 69 2.92 5.86 9.67
C HIS A 69 1.40 6.00 9.79
N PHE A 70 0.69 5.62 8.72
CA PHE A 70 -0.77 5.70 8.72
C PHE A 70 -1.42 4.38 9.11
N ASN A 71 -0.63 3.36 9.41
CA ASN A 71 -1.10 2.05 9.83
C ASN A 71 -2.02 1.41 8.79
N TRP A 72 -1.71 1.60 7.53
CA TRP A 72 -2.48 0.97 6.46
C TRP A 72 -1.93 -0.43 6.22
N ASP A 73 -2.83 -1.42 6.36
CA ASP A 73 -2.53 -2.79 5.99
C ASP A 73 -3.08 -3.00 4.58
N ILE A 74 -2.23 -3.42 3.68
CA ILE A 74 -2.60 -3.47 2.26
C ILE A 74 -2.37 -4.87 1.72
N VAL A 75 -3.34 -5.38 0.98
CA VAL A 75 -3.22 -6.63 0.26
C VAL A 75 -3.43 -6.35 -1.22
N LEU A 76 -2.52 -6.84 -2.02
CA LEU A 76 -2.57 -6.64 -3.47
C LEU A 76 -2.72 -7.99 -4.16
N THR A 77 -3.45 -8.01 -5.27
CA THR A 77 -3.48 -9.18 -6.13
C THR A 77 -3.03 -8.80 -7.53
N THR A 78 -2.42 -9.75 -8.22
CA THR A 78 -1.97 -9.58 -9.60
C THR A 78 -1.75 -10.95 -10.20
N PRO A 79 -1.93 -11.13 -11.52
CA PRO A 79 -1.61 -12.41 -12.14
C PRO A 79 -0.14 -12.78 -12.03
N ASN A 80 0.73 -11.79 -11.94
CA ASN A 80 2.17 -12.04 -11.89
C ASN A 80 2.83 -10.91 -11.11
N ILE A 81 3.66 -11.30 -10.13
CA ILE A 81 4.29 -10.30 -9.28
C ILE A 81 5.19 -9.35 -10.07
N SER A 82 5.71 -9.82 -11.20
CA SER A 82 6.57 -8.96 -12.03
C SER A 82 5.80 -7.82 -12.68
N TYR A 83 4.48 -7.88 -12.66
CA TYR A 83 3.66 -6.79 -13.20
C TYR A 83 3.54 -5.62 -12.24
N ILE A 84 3.94 -5.82 -10.98
CA ILE A 84 3.80 -4.80 -9.95
C ILE A 84 4.98 -3.83 -10.02
N ARG A 85 4.69 -2.56 -9.90
CA ARG A 85 5.70 -1.50 -9.90
C ARG A 85 6.74 -1.74 -8.80
N ASP A 86 7.97 -1.39 -9.10
CA ASP A 86 9.04 -1.58 -8.13
C ASP A 86 8.84 -0.78 -6.85
N ASP A 87 8.29 0.42 -6.96
CA ASP A 87 8.05 1.24 -5.78
C ASP A 87 7.05 0.60 -4.83
N ILE A 88 6.11 -0.19 -5.35
CA ILE A 88 5.20 -0.96 -4.50
C ILE A 88 5.90 -2.20 -3.96
N ARG A 89 6.62 -2.89 -4.83
CA ARG A 89 7.28 -4.13 -4.43
C ARG A 89 8.27 -3.92 -3.29
N MET A 90 8.88 -2.75 -3.25
CA MET A 90 9.83 -2.43 -2.20
C MET A 90 9.21 -2.40 -0.81
N THR A 91 7.90 -2.22 -0.74
CA THR A 91 7.21 -2.21 0.55
C THR A 91 6.64 -3.57 0.91
N CYS A 92 6.74 -4.54 0.01
CA CYS A 92 6.19 -5.87 0.21
C CYS A 92 6.94 -6.62 1.29
N GLU A 93 6.22 -7.26 2.20
CA GLU A 93 6.84 -8.07 3.24
C GLU A 93 6.55 -9.55 3.06
N MET A 94 5.51 -9.89 2.33
CA MET A 94 5.25 -11.28 2.02
C MET A 94 4.52 -11.36 0.69
N ALA A 95 4.81 -12.42 -0.05
CA ALA A 95 4.15 -12.67 -1.32
C ALA A 95 4.03 -14.16 -1.49
N TYR A 96 2.88 -14.62 -1.96
CA TYR A 96 2.70 -16.03 -2.24
C TYR A 96 1.72 -16.19 -3.40
N LYS A 97 1.77 -17.37 -3.98
CA LYS A 97 0.95 -17.67 -5.13
C LYS A 97 -0.26 -18.47 -4.69
N HIS A 98 -1.42 -18.10 -5.21
CA HIS A 98 -2.63 -18.83 -4.94
C HIS A 98 -3.34 -19.04 -6.27
N SER A 99 -3.34 -20.28 -6.74
CA SER A 99 -3.85 -20.59 -8.08
C SER A 99 -3.05 -19.82 -9.11
N ASN A 100 -3.71 -18.97 -9.89
CA ASN A 100 -3.05 -18.18 -10.91
C ASN A 100 -2.83 -16.73 -10.47
N LEU A 101 -2.93 -16.48 -9.17
CA LEU A 101 -2.77 -15.14 -8.63
C LEU A 101 -1.58 -15.08 -7.70
N ALA A 102 -0.89 -13.96 -7.75
CA ALA A 102 0.10 -13.62 -6.73
C ALA A 102 -0.62 -12.71 -5.73
N VAL A 103 -0.43 -13.00 -4.45
CA VAL A 103 -1.03 -12.22 -3.37
C VAL A 103 0.11 -11.60 -2.58
N ILE A 104 0.07 -10.29 -2.43
CA ILE A 104 1.16 -9.54 -1.81
C ILE A 104 0.63 -8.82 -0.58
N GLY A 105 1.31 -9.02 0.54
CA GLY A 105 0.95 -8.38 1.79
C GLY A 105 1.90 -7.27 2.14
N ILE A 106 1.34 -6.13 2.49
CA ILE A 106 2.09 -4.95 2.91
C ILE A 106 1.49 -4.50 4.24
N PRO A 107 2.00 -5.05 5.36
CA PRO A 107 1.44 -4.72 6.66
C PRO A 107 1.83 -3.33 7.10
N GLY A 108 0.87 -2.59 7.63
CA GLY A 108 1.09 -1.25 8.13
C GLY A 108 1.41 -1.25 9.60
N ARG A 109 0.44 -1.64 10.41
CA ARG A 109 0.61 -1.66 11.87
C ARG A 109 1.03 -3.01 12.39
N TYR A 110 0.99 -4.00 11.51
CA TYR A 110 1.20 -5.37 11.87
C TYR A 110 2.58 -5.63 12.48
N LYS A 111 3.56 -4.91 12.01
CA LYS A 111 4.93 -5.17 12.43
C LYS A 111 5.12 -5.03 13.93
N GLU A 112 4.56 -3.98 14.49
CA GLU A 112 4.66 -3.76 15.94
C GLU A 112 3.87 -4.81 16.71
N ALA A 113 2.66 -5.11 16.24
CA ALA A 113 1.83 -6.12 16.86
C ALA A 113 2.49 -7.49 16.76
N GLN A 114 3.09 -7.77 15.62
CA GLN A 114 3.76 -9.03 15.42
C GLN A 114 4.97 -9.16 16.35
N HIS A 115 5.69 -8.09 16.51
CA HIS A 115 6.85 -8.08 17.39
C HIS A 115 6.42 -8.38 18.82
N ASP A 116 5.38 -7.74 19.28
CA ASP A 116 4.86 -7.97 20.62
C ASP A 116 4.40 -9.41 20.79
N ALA A 117 3.75 -9.95 19.78
CA ALA A 117 3.28 -11.32 19.81
C ALA A 117 4.45 -12.29 19.92
N GLN A 118 5.53 -12.01 19.21
CA GLN A 118 6.70 -12.86 19.26
C GLN A 118 7.36 -12.83 20.64
N LEU A 119 7.38 -11.67 21.26
CA LEU A 119 7.94 -11.54 22.59
C LEU A 119 7.13 -12.29 23.63
N ASN A 120 5.84 -12.34 23.44
CA ASN A 120 4.94 -12.97 24.40
C ASN A 120 4.66 -14.42 24.10
N ARG A 121 5.18 -14.92 23.02
CA ARG A 121 4.88 -16.26 22.54
C ARG A 121 5.99 -17.20 22.94
N PRO A 122 5.65 -18.47 23.25
CA PRO A 122 6.71 -19.43 23.49
C PRO A 122 7.58 -19.56 22.25
N PRO A 123 8.89 -19.60 22.44
CA PRO A 123 9.80 -19.67 21.29
C PRO A 123 9.51 -20.85 20.37
N ALA A 124 9.03 -21.90 20.94
CA ALA A 124 8.77 -23.10 20.13
C ALA A 124 7.70 -22.87 19.09
N ASP A 125 6.92 -21.90 19.31
CA ASP A 125 5.90 -21.58 18.40
C ASP A 125 6.45 -21.05 17.13
N GLY A 126 7.55 -20.79 17.23
CA GLY A 126 8.14 -20.50 16.08
C GLY A 126 7.84 -19.51 15.49
N THR A 127 7.50 -19.80 16.16
CA THR A 127 7.27 -19.35 15.33
C THR A 127 7.55 -18.64 15.01
#